data_dd48edb00ab8dce1489beb9804ccb48b
#
_entry.id   dd48edb00ab8dce1489beb9804ccb48b
#
_cell.length_a   1.000
_cell.length_b   1.000
_cell.length_c   1.000
_cell.angle_alpha   90.00
_cell.angle_beta   90.00
_cell.angle_gamma   90.00
#
_symmetry.space_group_name_H-M   'P 1'
#
loop_
_entity.id
_entity.type
_entity.pdbx_description
1 polymer ?
#
loop_
_entity_poly.entity_id
_entity_poly.type
_entity_poly.pdbx_seq_one_letter_code
_entity_poly.pdbx_strand_id
1 'polypeptide(L)'
;FETHFHADFISGHLTLSKKTGATIIYGPKAEPEFECVIAKDNEVFSIGNITITTIHTPGHTLESTCYLLKDESNKEHCLFTGDTLFIGDVGRPDLAQKSFGISKEYLAGILYDSVNIKIKPLHEDILIYPAHGAGSACGKNMMKETVDTLKNQKIVNYALNGSLNRDEFIEELIKDLPNPPA
;
A
#
# COMPACT_ATOMS: atom_id res chain seq x y z
N PHE A 1 -12.36 4.72 -1.58
CA PHE A 1 -10.96 4.65 -2.03
C PHE A 1 -10.48 3.23 -1.91
N GLU A 2 -9.91 2.69 -2.99
CA GLU A 2 -9.37 1.34 -3.07
C GLU A 2 -7.86 1.42 -3.27
N THR A 3 -7.10 0.70 -2.45
CA THR A 3 -5.62 0.76 -2.50
C THR A 3 -5.02 -0.02 -3.66
N HIS A 4 -5.62 -1.14 -4.01
CA HIS A 4 -5.21 -2.05 -5.09
C HIS A 4 -6.30 -3.09 -5.36
N PHE A 5 -6.12 -3.93 -6.38
CA PHE A 5 -6.97 -5.11 -6.60
C PHE A 5 -6.51 -6.25 -5.68
N HIS A 6 -7.44 -6.77 -4.89
CA HIS A 6 -7.18 -7.86 -3.95
C HIS A 6 -7.27 -9.22 -4.63
N ALA A 7 -6.29 -10.10 -4.36
CA ALA A 7 -6.28 -11.48 -4.85
C ALA A 7 -6.92 -12.46 -3.84
N ASP A 8 -7.13 -12.06 -2.60
CA ASP A 8 -7.48 -12.90 -1.46
C ASP A 8 -8.94 -12.77 -1.01
N PHE A 9 -9.68 -11.74 -1.47
CA PHE A 9 -11.11 -11.56 -1.16
C PHE A 9 -11.87 -10.80 -2.25
N ILE A 10 -13.21 -10.90 -2.21
CA ILE A 10 -14.11 -10.13 -3.09
C ILE A 10 -14.43 -8.79 -2.44
N SER A 11 -14.00 -7.70 -3.07
CA SER A 11 -14.25 -6.34 -2.59
C SER A 11 -15.73 -5.96 -2.63
N GLY A 12 -16.19 -5.26 -1.59
CA GLY A 12 -17.57 -4.81 -1.46
C GLY A 12 -17.89 -3.45 -2.12
N HIS A 13 -16.94 -2.82 -2.81
CA HIS A 13 -17.05 -1.44 -3.31
C HIS A 13 -18.22 -1.23 -4.29
N LEU A 14 -18.50 -2.18 -5.19
CA LEU A 14 -19.65 -2.09 -6.11
C LEU A 14 -20.98 -2.06 -5.34
N THR A 15 -21.11 -2.92 -4.33
CA THR A 15 -22.33 -2.96 -3.49
C THR A 15 -22.46 -1.68 -2.66
N LEU A 16 -21.37 -1.17 -2.10
CA LEU A 16 -21.36 0.08 -1.34
C LEU A 16 -21.71 1.27 -2.24
N SER A 17 -21.04 1.39 -3.38
CA SER A 17 -21.34 2.46 -4.36
C SER A 17 -22.80 2.45 -4.78
N LYS A 18 -23.34 1.28 -5.14
CA LYS A 18 -24.76 1.16 -5.51
C LYS A 18 -25.73 1.56 -4.39
N LYS A 19 -25.40 1.26 -3.13
CA LYS A 19 -26.26 1.57 -1.97
C LYS A 19 -26.18 3.02 -1.51
N THR A 20 -25.02 3.66 -1.68
CA THR A 20 -24.75 4.99 -1.09
C THR A 20 -24.61 6.10 -2.12
N GLY A 21 -24.42 5.76 -3.40
CA GLY A 21 -24.05 6.71 -4.44
C GLY A 21 -22.60 7.17 -4.37
N ALA A 22 -21.76 6.56 -3.51
CA ALA A 22 -20.37 6.94 -3.37
C ALA A 22 -19.57 6.56 -4.63
N THR A 23 -18.74 7.48 -5.10
CA THR A 23 -17.79 7.24 -6.20
C THR A 23 -16.69 6.29 -5.74
N ILE A 24 -16.36 5.31 -6.58
CA ILE A 24 -15.21 4.43 -6.37
C ILE A 24 -13.98 5.14 -6.93
N ILE A 25 -12.90 5.18 -6.16
CA ILE A 25 -11.63 5.81 -6.57
C ILE A 25 -10.50 4.80 -6.42
N TYR A 26 -9.79 4.56 -7.50
CA TYR A 26 -8.52 3.84 -7.55
C TYR A 26 -7.36 4.78 -7.83
N GLY A 27 -6.15 4.36 -7.52
CA GLY A 27 -4.94 5.07 -7.89
C GLY A 27 -4.51 4.84 -9.35
N PRO A 28 -3.35 5.42 -9.74
CA PRO A 28 -2.82 5.28 -11.10
C PRO A 28 -2.60 3.81 -11.48
N LYS A 29 -2.70 3.52 -12.78
CA LYS A 29 -2.51 2.17 -13.37
C LYS A 29 -3.58 1.14 -13.04
N ALA A 30 -4.62 1.47 -12.28
CA ALA A 30 -5.76 0.57 -12.13
C ALA A 30 -6.57 0.53 -13.45
N GLU A 31 -6.96 -0.66 -13.87
CA GLU A 31 -7.75 -0.91 -15.09
C GLU A 31 -8.98 -1.79 -14.77
N PRO A 32 -9.95 -1.27 -13.99
CA PRO A 32 -11.15 -2.02 -13.64
C PRO A 32 -12.12 -2.11 -14.82
N GLU A 33 -12.91 -3.19 -14.83
CA GLU A 33 -13.99 -3.40 -15.82
C GLU A 33 -15.33 -2.71 -15.42
N PHE A 34 -15.30 -1.85 -14.40
CA PHE A 34 -16.46 -1.11 -13.91
C PHE A 34 -16.14 0.38 -13.82
N GLU A 35 -17.20 1.20 -13.76
CA GLU A 35 -17.06 2.65 -13.68
C GLU A 35 -16.43 3.09 -12.34
N CYS A 36 -15.34 3.82 -12.42
CA CYS A 36 -14.67 4.44 -11.28
C CYS A 36 -13.83 5.65 -11.72
N VAL A 37 -13.32 6.40 -10.77
CA VAL A 37 -12.32 7.45 -10.99
C VAL A 37 -10.92 6.86 -10.82
N ILE A 38 -10.06 7.06 -11.82
CA ILE A 38 -8.64 6.75 -11.73
C ILE A 38 -7.90 8.03 -11.34
N ALA A 39 -7.48 8.11 -10.10
CA ALA A 39 -6.76 9.25 -9.56
C ALA A 39 -5.32 9.31 -10.12
N LYS A 40 -4.79 10.53 -10.24
CA LYS A 40 -3.38 10.75 -10.56
C LYS A 40 -2.54 10.65 -9.29
N ASP A 41 -1.24 10.38 -9.46
CA ASP A 41 -0.30 10.50 -8.33
C ASP A 41 -0.31 11.94 -7.78
N ASN A 42 -0.37 12.08 -6.47
CA ASN A 42 -0.52 13.35 -5.74
C ASN A 42 -1.85 14.10 -5.98
N GLU A 43 -2.86 13.46 -6.52
CA GLU A 43 -4.19 14.05 -6.61
C GLU A 43 -4.83 14.18 -5.23
N VAL A 44 -5.50 15.31 -4.99
CA VAL A 44 -6.10 15.63 -3.69
C VAL A 44 -7.62 15.64 -3.80
N PHE A 45 -8.26 14.89 -2.93
CA PHE A 45 -9.72 14.83 -2.79
C PHE A 45 -10.14 15.47 -1.47
N SER A 46 -11.15 16.34 -1.50
CA SER A 46 -11.72 16.95 -0.30
C SER A 46 -12.97 16.21 0.17
N ILE A 47 -13.05 15.92 1.46
CA ILE A 47 -14.21 15.33 2.12
C ILE A 47 -14.56 16.21 3.32
N GLY A 48 -15.50 17.14 3.13
CA GLY A 48 -15.73 18.20 4.11
C GLY A 48 -14.47 19.05 4.31
N ASN A 49 -13.98 19.12 5.53
CA ASN A 49 -12.82 19.92 5.91
C ASN A 49 -11.49 19.12 5.88
N ILE A 50 -11.54 17.83 5.58
CA ILE A 50 -10.32 16.99 5.47
C ILE A 50 -9.96 16.75 4.01
N THR A 51 -8.70 16.37 3.77
CA THR A 51 -8.23 15.99 2.43
C THR A 51 -7.59 14.61 2.45
N ILE A 52 -7.73 13.93 1.32
CA ILE A 52 -7.05 12.65 1.03
C ILE A 52 -6.17 12.87 -0.18
N THR A 53 -4.88 12.66 -0.03
CA THR A 53 -3.90 12.72 -1.12
C THR A 53 -3.55 11.32 -1.58
N THR A 54 -3.64 11.08 -2.89
CA THR A 54 -3.22 9.83 -3.54
C THR A 54 -1.70 9.77 -3.63
N ILE A 55 -1.09 8.69 -3.17
CA ILE A 55 0.34 8.43 -3.30
C ILE A 55 0.50 7.10 -4.02
N HIS A 56 0.87 7.12 -5.30
CA HIS A 56 1.11 5.90 -6.08
C HIS A 56 2.35 5.18 -5.57
N THR A 57 2.19 3.97 -5.06
CA THR A 57 3.23 3.17 -4.40
C THR A 57 3.30 1.76 -4.98
N PRO A 58 3.67 1.61 -6.28
CA PRO A 58 3.73 0.31 -6.92
C PRO A 58 4.75 -0.62 -6.26
N GLY A 59 4.53 -1.93 -6.41
CA GLY A 59 5.47 -2.95 -5.96
C GLY A 59 4.79 -4.23 -5.48
N HIS A 60 3.81 -4.17 -4.58
CA HIS A 60 2.92 -5.29 -4.32
C HIS A 60 2.08 -5.60 -5.56
N THR A 61 1.42 -4.58 -6.09
CA THR A 61 0.85 -4.56 -7.45
C THR A 61 1.30 -3.29 -8.18
N LEU A 62 1.06 -3.20 -9.50
CA LEU A 62 1.44 -2.01 -10.28
C LEU A 62 0.59 -0.78 -9.96
N GLU A 63 -0.68 -0.99 -9.61
CA GLU A 63 -1.65 0.05 -9.26
C GLU A 63 -1.66 0.37 -7.76
N SER A 64 -0.88 -0.32 -6.94
CA SER A 64 -0.82 -0.10 -5.49
C SER A 64 -0.67 1.37 -5.13
N THR A 65 -1.51 1.82 -4.22
CA THR A 65 -1.65 3.23 -3.88
C THR A 65 -1.92 3.38 -2.40
N CYS A 66 -1.19 4.29 -1.76
CA CYS A 66 -1.48 4.75 -0.40
C CYS A 66 -2.32 6.02 -0.43
N TYR A 67 -3.10 6.24 0.62
CA TYR A 67 -3.92 7.43 0.77
C TYR A 67 -3.55 8.17 2.06
N LEU A 68 -3.00 9.38 1.89
CA LEU A 68 -2.60 10.24 3.00
C LEU A 68 -3.77 11.15 3.39
N LEU A 69 -4.28 10.98 4.61
CA LEU A 69 -5.31 11.84 5.17
C LEU A 69 -4.65 13.01 5.91
N LYS A 70 -5.10 14.22 5.57
CA LYS A 70 -4.77 15.45 6.30
C LYS A 70 -6.02 16.02 6.93
N ASP A 71 -5.88 16.54 8.14
CA ASP A 71 -6.95 17.18 8.89
C ASP A 71 -7.29 18.58 8.36
N GLU A 72 -8.26 19.24 9.00
CA GLU A 72 -8.71 20.59 8.64
C GLU A 72 -7.60 21.68 8.75
N SER A 73 -6.55 21.39 9.50
CA SER A 73 -5.35 22.25 9.62
C SER A 73 -4.30 21.94 8.57
N ASN A 74 -4.60 21.05 7.60
CA ASN A 74 -3.67 20.52 6.59
C ASN A 74 -2.48 19.74 7.19
N LYS A 75 -2.62 19.26 8.43
CA LYS A 75 -1.64 18.41 9.11
C LYS A 75 -1.84 16.97 8.69
N GLU A 76 -0.74 16.30 8.35
CA GLU A 76 -0.73 14.85 8.07
C GLU A 76 -1.15 14.08 9.32
N HIS A 77 -2.17 13.23 9.20
CA HIS A 77 -2.77 12.51 10.31
C HIS A 77 -2.52 11.00 10.22
N CYS A 78 -2.87 10.40 9.10
CA CYS A 78 -2.66 8.96 8.90
C CYS A 78 -2.47 8.62 7.43
N LEU A 79 -1.89 7.44 7.20
CA LEU A 79 -1.68 6.85 5.88
C LEU A 79 -2.35 5.48 5.83
N PHE A 80 -3.28 5.31 4.90
CA PHE A 80 -3.83 4.01 4.53
C PHE A 80 -2.91 3.38 3.51
N THR A 81 -2.16 2.36 3.91
CA THR A 81 -1.04 1.83 3.14
C THR A 81 -1.38 0.65 2.25
N GLY A 82 -2.60 0.09 2.39
CA GLY A 82 -2.93 -1.15 1.68
C GLY A 82 -1.89 -2.23 1.97
N ASP A 83 -1.42 -2.87 0.91
CA ASP A 83 -0.37 -3.89 0.96
C ASP A 83 1.02 -3.34 0.56
N THR A 84 1.18 -2.02 0.49
CA THR A 84 2.51 -1.42 0.29
C THR A 84 3.36 -1.53 1.56
N LEU A 85 2.78 -1.20 2.72
CA LEU A 85 3.47 -1.21 4.00
C LEU A 85 2.56 -1.82 5.07
N PHE A 86 3.05 -2.87 5.73
CA PHE A 86 2.44 -3.48 6.91
C PHE A 86 3.18 -3.07 8.19
N ILE A 87 2.61 -3.39 9.33
CA ILE A 87 3.30 -3.20 10.60
C ILE A 87 4.41 -4.27 10.72
N GLY A 88 5.65 -3.82 10.67
CA GLY A 88 6.87 -4.65 10.71
C GLY A 88 7.26 -5.31 9.39
N ASP A 89 6.48 -5.15 8.30
CA ASP A 89 6.71 -5.84 7.03
C ASP A 89 6.25 -4.99 5.84
N VAL A 90 6.34 -5.54 4.63
CA VAL A 90 5.79 -5.00 3.37
C VAL A 90 5.08 -6.10 2.59
N GLY A 91 4.23 -5.71 1.65
CA GLY A 91 3.54 -6.66 0.78
C GLY A 91 4.48 -7.43 -0.14
N ARG A 92 4.16 -8.70 -0.38
CA ARG A 92 4.93 -9.56 -1.28
C ARG A 92 4.77 -9.12 -2.74
N PRO A 93 5.85 -9.15 -3.55
CA PRO A 93 5.82 -8.61 -4.92
C PRO A 93 5.41 -9.64 -5.98
N ASP A 94 5.25 -10.91 -5.64
CA ASP A 94 5.15 -12.00 -6.62
C ASP A 94 3.72 -12.33 -7.06
N LEU A 95 2.68 -11.81 -6.39
CA LEU A 95 1.29 -12.10 -6.72
C LEU A 95 0.89 -11.55 -8.09
N ALA A 96 1.39 -10.37 -8.46
CA ALA A 96 1.13 -9.75 -9.77
C ALA A 96 1.98 -10.31 -10.92
N GLN A 97 2.99 -11.13 -10.64
CA GLN A 97 3.94 -11.64 -11.62
C GLN A 97 3.25 -12.44 -12.75
N LYS A 98 2.32 -13.33 -12.39
CA LYS A 98 1.63 -14.20 -13.36
C LYS A 98 0.73 -13.44 -14.33
N SER A 99 0.12 -12.34 -13.87
CA SER A 99 -0.86 -11.59 -14.66
C SER A 99 -0.22 -10.64 -15.67
N PHE A 100 0.98 -10.12 -15.38
CA PHE A 100 1.62 -9.07 -16.18
C PHE A 100 2.97 -9.47 -16.78
N GLY A 101 3.50 -10.66 -16.52
CA GLY A 101 4.80 -11.11 -17.01
C GLY A 101 5.99 -10.30 -16.45
N ILE A 102 5.81 -9.63 -15.33
CA ILE A 102 6.81 -8.78 -14.68
C ILE A 102 7.53 -9.59 -13.59
N SER A 103 8.85 -9.50 -13.52
CA SER A 103 9.60 -10.26 -12.52
C SER A 103 9.34 -9.74 -11.10
N LYS A 104 9.40 -10.66 -10.12
CA LYS A 104 9.28 -10.31 -8.70
C LYS A 104 10.43 -9.41 -8.22
N GLU A 105 11.61 -9.55 -8.81
CA GLU A 105 12.79 -8.72 -8.53
C GLU A 105 12.52 -7.26 -8.93
N TYR A 106 11.93 -7.04 -10.11
CA TYR A 106 11.53 -5.71 -10.54
C TYR A 106 10.47 -5.10 -9.61
N LEU A 107 9.43 -5.87 -9.28
CA LEU A 107 8.37 -5.42 -8.36
C LEU A 107 8.91 -5.12 -6.96
N ALA A 108 9.80 -5.96 -6.43
CA ALA A 108 10.49 -5.71 -5.16
C ALA A 108 11.31 -4.42 -5.19
N GLY A 109 12.01 -4.16 -6.31
CA GLY A 109 12.81 -2.95 -6.47
C GLY A 109 11.97 -1.68 -6.49
N ILE A 110 10.83 -1.66 -7.21
CA ILE A 110 9.93 -0.49 -7.21
C ILE A 110 9.18 -0.35 -5.88
N LEU A 111 8.95 -1.45 -5.13
CA LEU A 111 8.42 -1.38 -3.78
C LEU A 111 9.40 -0.71 -2.82
N TYR A 112 10.69 -1.05 -2.89
CA TYR A 112 11.74 -0.34 -2.14
C TYR A 112 11.70 1.16 -2.42
N ASP A 113 11.64 1.55 -3.70
CA ASP A 113 11.57 2.95 -4.10
C ASP A 113 10.29 3.61 -3.58
N SER A 114 9.13 2.95 -3.66
CA SER A 114 7.85 3.42 -3.12
C SER A 114 7.93 3.70 -1.61
N VAL A 115 8.47 2.77 -0.85
CA VAL A 115 8.57 2.87 0.61
C VAL A 115 9.60 3.91 1.03
N ASN A 116 10.80 3.90 0.44
CA ASN A 116 11.91 4.75 0.89
C ASN A 116 11.87 6.18 0.32
N ILE A 117 11.29 6.38 -0.89
CA ILE A 117 11.23 7.70 -1.52
C ILE A 117 9.91 8.42 -1.21
N LYS A 118 8.78 7.68 -1.13
CA LYS A 118 7.46 8.30 -1.00
C LYS A 118 6.89 8.25 0.42
N ILE A 119 7.07 7.13 1.14
CA ILE A 119 6.51 6.97 2.50
C ILE A 119 7.46 7.46 3.58
N LYS A 120 8.72 7.04 3.54
CA LYS A 120 9.72 7.39 4.56
C LYS A 120 9.88 8.88 4.82
N PRO A 121 9.77 9.80 3.82
CA PRO A 121 9.88 11.25 4.05
C PRO A 121 8.67 11.89 4.73
N LEU A 122 7.51 11.21 4.84
CA LEU A 122 6.32 11.74 5.49
C LEU A 122 6.56 12.02 6.98
N HIS A 123 5.65 12.79 7.59
CA HIS A 123 5.77 13.16 8.99
C HIS A 123 5.78 11.93 9.91
N GLU A 124 6.70 11.88 10.86
CA GLU A 124 6.95 10.69 11.68
C GLU A 124 5.80 10.27 12.60
N ASP A 125 4.97 11.22 13.02
CA ASP A 125 3.86 10.97 13.94
C ASP A 125 2.59 10.48 13.24
N ILE A 126 2.59 10.33 11.88
CA ILE A 126 1.42 9.78 11.18
C ILE A 126 1.17 8.33 11.58
N LEU A 127 -0.11 7.97 11.67
CA LEU A 127 -0.54 6.59 11.91
C LEU A 127 -0.57 5.80 10.62
N ILE A 128 -0.07 4.58 10.64
CA ILE A 128 -0.08 3.64 9.52
C ILE A 128 -1.24 2.67 9.69
N TYR A 129 -2.11 2.61 8.70
CA TYR A 129 -3.25 1.67 8.62
C TYR A 129 -3.08 0.76 7.41
N PRO A 130 -2.56 -0.46 7.58
CA PRO A 130 -2.44 -1.44 6.51
C PRO A 130 -3.76 -2.14 6.20
N ALA A 131 -3.84 -2.81 5.03
CA ALA A 131 -5.01 -3.62 4.69
C ALA A 131 -5.05 -4.97 5.41
N HIS A 132 -3.90 -5.50 5.79
CA HIS A 132 -3.77 -6.80 6.46
C HIS A 132 -2.95 -6.70 7.75
N GLY A 133 -3.16 -7.68 8.63
CA GLY A 133 -2.39 -7.90 9.84
C GLY A 133 -1.78 -9.31 9.88
N ALA A 134 -1.22 -9.68 11.02
CA ALA A 134 -0.54 -10.95 11.23
C ALA A 134 -1.41 -12.15 10.83
N GLY A 135 -0.82 -13.07 10.06
CA GLY A 135 -1.48 -14.28 9.55
C GLY A 135 -1.98 -14.18 8.11
N SER A 136 -1.98 -13.00 7.47
CA SER A 136 -2.28 -12.90 6.04
C SER A 136 -1.14 -13.48 5.20
N ALA A 137 -1.50 -14.08 4.05
CA ALA A 137 -0.54 -14.59 3.06
C ALA A 137 0.14 -13.48 2.24
N CYS A 138 -0.28 -12.21 2.40
CA CYS A 138 0.24 -11.06 1.66
C CYS A 138 1.57 -10.51 2.20
N GLY A 139 2.01 -10.96 3.38
CA GLY A 139 3.31 -10.64 3.98
C GLY A 139 3.94 -11.85 4.65
N LYS A 140 5.19 -11.71 5.11
CA LYS A 140 5.95 -12.81 5.75
C LYS A 140 5.95 -12.72 7.28
N ASN A 141 6.30 -11.56 7.81
CA ASN A 141 6.65 -11.34 9.22
C ASN A 141 5.88 -10.17 9.84
N MET A 142 4.62 -10.01 9.46
CA MET A 142 3.77 -8.96 10.02
C MET A 142 3.66 -9.07 11.54
N MET A 143 3.78 -7.95 12.23
CA MET A 143 3.57 -7.85 13.67
C MET A 143 2.09 -7.98 14.01
N LYS A 144 1.77 -8.18 15.31
CA LYS A 144 0.39 -8.36 15.78
C LYS A 144 -0.41 -7.05 15.83
N GLU A 145 0.28 -5.94 15.90
CA GLU A 145 -0.31 -4.61 15.93
C GLU A 145 -1.02 -4.33 14.60
N THR A 146 -2.18 -3.69 14.67
CA THR A 146 -2.99 -3.32 13.51
C THR A 146 -2.82 -1.86 13.11
N VAL A 147 -2.15 -1.07 13.95
CA VAL A 147 -1.82 0.33 13.73
C VAL A 147 -0.53 0.67 14.46
N ASP A 148 0.29 1.53 13.89
CA ASP A 148 1.51 2.04 14.51
C ASP A 148 1.90 3.40 13.90
N THR A 149 2.88 4.09 14.49
CA THR A 149 3.40 5.34 13.93
C THR A 149 4.46 5.07 12.87
N LEU A 150 4.58 5.95 11.88
CA LEU A 150 5.68 5.89 10.92
C LEU A 150 7.04 5.97 11.63
N LYS A 151 7.14 6.75 12.71
CA LYS A 151 8.34 6.84 13.54
C LYS A 151 8.80 5.48 14.06
N ASN A 152 7.89 4.70 14.63
CA ASN A 152 8.23 3.37 15.13
C ASN A 152 8.56 2.41 13.98
N GLN A 153 7.83 2.49 12.86
CA GLN A 153 8.12 1.68 11.67
C GLN A 153 9.50 1.97 11.08
N LYS A 154 10.00 3.20 11.13
CA LYS A 154 11.39 3.54 10.74
C LYS A 154 12.44 2.88 11.65
N ILE A 155 12.06 2.38 12.81
CA ILE A 155 12.96 1.68 13.75
C ILE A 155 12.86 0.17 13.57
N VAL A 156 11.62 -0.36 13.56
CA VAL A 156 11.40 -1.82 13.67
C VAL A 156 11.23 -2.52 12.32
N ASN A 157 10.77 -1.81 11.28
CA ASN A 157 10.50 -2.38 9.97
C ASN A 157 11.77 -2.42 9.12
N TYR A 158 12.21 -3.60 8.71
CA TYR A 158 13.42 -3.79 7.90
C TYR A 158 13.42 -3.01 6.57
N ALA A 159 12.22 -2.74 6.01
CA ALA A 159 12.06 -1.99 4.78
C ALA A 159 12.31 -0.48 4.94
N LEU A 160 12.23 0.04 6.18
CA LEU A 160 12.30 1.47 6.49
C LEU A 160 13.50 1.86 7.36
N ASN A 161 14.03 0.92 8.15
CA ASN A 161 15.05 1.21 9.17
C ASN A 161 16.45 1.52 8.61
N GLY A 162 16.64 1.33 7.31
CA GLY A 162 17.92 1.62 6.63
C GLY A 162 18.99 0.55 6.83
N SER A 163 18.64 -0.63 7.36
CA SER A 163 19.56 -1.75 7.54
C SER A 163 19.95 -2.43 6.21
N LEU A 164 19.09 -2.31 5.20
CA LEU A 164 19.29 -2.92 3.88
C LEU A 164 19.37 -1.84 2.80
N ASN A 165 20.32 -1.98 1.89
CA ASN A 165 20.31 -1.25 0.64
C ASN A 165 19.26 -1.86 -0.32
N ARG A 166 19.09 -1.28 -1.50
CA ARG A 166 18.04 -1.69 -2.46
C ARG A 166 18.18 -3.15 -2.90
N ASP A 167 19.38 -3.59 -3.21
CA ASP A 167 19.63 -4.96 -3.70
C ASP A 167 19.46 -5.99 -2.58
N GLU A 168 19.98 -5.70 -1.39
CA GLU A 168 19.78 -6.51 -0.19
C GLU A 168 18.29 -6.62 0.19
N PHE A 169 17.54 -5.53 0.06
CA PHE A 169 16.09 -5.55 0.29
C PHE A 169 15.37 -6.46 -0.72
N ILE A 170 15.73 -6.38 -2.01
CA ILE A 170 15.15 -7.24 -3.05
C ILE A 170 15.39 -8.71 -2.70
N GLU A 171 16.67 -9.07 -2.39
CA GLU A 171 17.03 -10.44 -2.02
C GLU A 171 16.26 -10.94 -0.79
N GLU A 172 16.17 -10.12 0.27
CA GLU A 172 15.46 -10.48 1.50
C GLU A 172 13.96 -10.62 1.26
N LEU A 173 13.34 -9.70 0.50
CA LEU A 173 11.90 -9.71 0.27
C LEU A 173 11.44 -10.93 -0.52
N ILE A 174 12.19 -11.33 -1.58
CA ILE A 174 11.81 -12.44 -2.45
C ILE A 174 12.27 -13.81 -1.94
N LYS A 175 13.08 -13.83 -0.88
CA LYS A 175 13.57 -15.06 -0.27
C LYS A 175 12.44 -15.81 0.43
N ASP A 176 12.40 -17.13 0.26
CA ASP A 176 11.49 -18.04 0.97
C ASP A 176 9.99 -17.64 0.92
N LEU A 177 9.57 -17.00 -0.18
CA LEU A 177 8.15 -16.69 -0.38
C LEU A 177 7.33 -17.98 -0.45
N PRO A 178 6.28 -18.16 0.39
CA PRO A 178 5.39 -19.30 0.28
C PRO A 178 4.66 -19.26 -1.08
N ASN A 179 4.22 -20.42 -1.55
CA ASN A 179 3.41 -20.46 -2.78
C ASN A 179 2.23 -19.49 -2.67
N PRO A 180 1.90 -18.77 -3.76
CA PRO A 180 0.73 -17.91 -3.76
C PRO A 180 -0.53 -18.74 -3.47
N PRO A 181 -1.56 -18.14 -2.88
CA PRO A 181 -2.87 -18.77 -2.73
C PRO A 181 -3.37 -19.31 -4.06
N ALA A 182 -4.12 -20.44 -4.03
CA ALA A 182 -4.67 -21.09 -5.21
C ALA A 182 -5.79 -20.25 -5.86
#